data_ef4875384e799de4d981c725c7fe8b0d
#
_entry.id   ef4875384e799de4d981c725c7fe8b0d
#
_cell.length_a   1.000
_cell.length_b   1.000
_cell.length_c   1.000
_cell.angle_alpha   90.00
_cell.angle_beta   90.00
_cell.angle_gamma   90.00
#
_symmetry.space_group_name_H-M   'P 1'
#
loop_
_entity.id
_entity.type
_entity.pdbx_description
1 polymer ?
#
loop_
_entity_poly.entity_id
_entity_poly.type
_entity_poly.pdbx_seq_one_letter_code
_entity_poly.pdbx_strand_id
1 'polypeptide(L)'
;MNLGLDDVHAAIIGIDLHRGHLDPAVATMPLEARAAARVVAANQRLFDACRSSGVPIVHLVTRYRDSDEIRANPFWRTRAENPNNPRRNVLKHNLMELPGCTIMPGLEDARDFVVDTKKRYDCFVGTGLDFVLRTHGINTLIVTGVNTNSCVLSTVAAACSKDYVVIVASDCVDTMDGPDMHEAALACIRTAFGFVMTTDEILALPELGVRDRVVAPIRS
;
A
#
# COMPACT_ATOMS: atom_id res chain seq x y z
N MET A 1 -16.15 4.37 -16.08
CA MET A 1 -15.11 3.44 -16.60
C MET A 1 -15.65 2.04 -16.48
N ASN A 2 -15.36 1.14 -17.39
CA ASN A 2 -15.76 -0.27 -17.23
C ASN A 2 -14.63 -1.04 -16.53
N LEU A 3 -14.88 -1.52 -15.31
CA LEU A 3 -13.94 -2.32 -14.53
C LEU A 3 -14.02 -3.83 -14.84
N GLY A 4 -14.90 -4.25 -15.72
CA GLY A 4 -15.11 -5.66 -16.09
C GLY A 4 -15.90 -6.46 -15.07
N LEU A 5 -16.61 -5.80 -14.15
CA LEU A 5 -17.45 -6.41 -13.12
C LEU A 5 -18.86 -5.85 -13.18
N ASP A 6 -19.85 -6.68 -12.86
CA ASP A 6 -21.25 -6.26 -12.70
C ASP A 6 -21.46 -5.51 -11.38
N ASP A 7 -20.83 -6.01 -10.29
CA ASP A 7 -20.86 -5.40 -8.97
C ASP A 7 -19.44 -5.20 -8.44
N VAL A 8 -19.14 -4.00 -7.91
CA VAL A 8 -17.84 -3.62 -7.38
C VAL A 8 -17.89 -3.60 -5.86
N HIS A 9 -17.10 -4.48 -5.24
CA HIS A 9 -16.86 -4.54 -3.81
C HIS A 9 -15.38 -4.21 -3.55
N ALA A 10 -15.11 -2.93 -3.31
CA ALA A 10 -13.75 -2.43 -3.20
C ALA A 10 -13.23 -2.42 -1.76
N ALA A 11 -11.91 -2.60 -1.62
CA ALA A 11 -11.16 -2.30 -0.40
C ALA A 11 -9.89 -1.51 -0.74
N ILE A 12 -9.45 -0.64 0.18
CA ILE A 12 -8.12 -0.04 0.09
C ILE A 12 -7.10 -1.00 0.70
N ILE A 13 -5.96 -1.13 0.01
CA ILE A 13 -4.79 -1.89 0.45
C ILE A 13 -3.66 -0.90 0.68
N GLY A 14 -3.43 -0.52 1.93
CA GLY A 14 -2.36 0.39 2.34
C GLY A 14 -1.08 -0.37 2.64
N ILE A 15 -0.13 -0.38 1.69
CA ILE A 15 1.08 -1.19 1.76
C ILE A 15 2.22 -0.40 2.40
N ASP A 16 2.73 -0.90 3.53
CA ASP A 16 3.92 -0.38 4.22
C ASP A 16 3.90 1.15 4.46
N LEU A 17 2.72 1.71 4.74
CA LEU A 17 2.53 3.12 5.10
C LEU A 17 2.98 3.38 6.55
N HIS A 18 4.16 2.87 6.89
CA HIS A 18 4.72 2.96 8.23
C HIS A 18 5.90 3.93 8.33
N ARG A 19 6.26 4.28 9.56
CA ARG A 19 7.31 5.26 9.86
C ARG A 19 8.69 4.85 9.33
N GLY A 20 8.94 3.55 9.15
CA GLY A 20 10.20 3.02 8.62
C GLY A 20 10.56 3.48 7.20
N HIS A 21 9.57 3.96 6.44
CA HIS A 21 9.74 4.58 5.13
C HIS A 21 9.42 6.08 5.11
N LEU A 22 8.43 6.51 5.90
CA LEU A 22 7.77 7.80 5.69
C LEU A 22 8.11 8.86 6.75
N ASP A 23 8.68 8.46 7.91
CA ASP A 23 9.06 9.38 8.98
C ASP A 23 10.58 9.60 8.98
N PRO A 24 11.07 10.78 8.58
CA PRO A 24 12.50 11.06 8.53
C PRO A 24 13.23 10.87 9.88
N ALA A 25 12.52 10.96 11.00
CA ALA A 25 13.13 10.82 12.33
C ALA A 25 13.54 9.38 12.66
N VAL A 26 12.88 8.39 12.08
CA VAL A 26 13.08 6.97 12.43
C VAL A 26 13.26 6.03 11.24
N ALA A 27 13.09 6.54 10.02
CA ALA A 27 13.14 5.72 8.82
C ALA A 27 14.52 5.12 8.59
N THR A 28 14.57 3.81 8.39
CA THR A 28 15.80 3.09 8.02
C THR A 28 15.98 2.96 6.51
N MET A 29 14.88 3.07 5.76
CA MET A 29 14.84 3.06 4.29
C MET A 29 13.88 4.17 3.81
N PRO A 30 14.25 5.47 3.98
CA PRO A 30 13.36 6.59 3.76
C PRO A 30 13.08 6.84 2.28
N LEU A 31 11.85 7.25 1.98
CA LEU A 31 11.56 8.04 0.80
C LEU A 31 12.22 9.43 0.90
N GLU A 32 12.33 10.12 -0.24
CA GLU A 32 12.63 11.55 -0.23
C GLU A 32 11.54 12.31 0.57
N ALA A 33 11.94 13.31 1.36
CA ALA A 33 11.06 13.94 2.35
C ALA A 33 9.79 14.56 1.74
N ARG A 34 9.89 15.20 0.56
CA ARG A 34 8.71 15.78 -0.12
C ARG A 34 7.80 14.68 -0.67
N ALA A 35 8.37 13.59 -1.18
CA ALA A 35 7.63 12.43 -1.64
C ALA A 35 6.88 11.75 -0.48
N ALA A 36 7.54 11.55 0.66
CA ALA A 36 6.93 11.01 1.87
C ALA A 36 5.74 11.86 2.34
N ALA A 37 5.92 13.18 2.44
CA ALA A 37 4.85 14.10 2.83
C ALA A 37 3.66 14.06 1.86
N ARG A 38 3.92 14.03 0.55
CA ARG A 38 2.88 13.91 -0.49
C ARG A 38 2.11 12.59 -0.34
N VAL A 39 2.82 11.47 -0.23
CA VAL A 39 2.20 10.15 -0.08
C VAL A 39 1.32 10.10 1.16
N VAL A 40 1.78 10.59 2.30
CA VAL A 40 0.99 10.63 3.55
C VAL A 40 -0.28 11.46 3.36
N ALA A 41 -0.17 12.69 2.84
CA ALA A 41 -1.31 13.58 2.65
C ALA A 41 -2.35 13.02 1.66
N ALA A 42 -1.89 12.44 0.54
CA ALA A 42 -2.77 11.84 -0.46
C ALA A 42 -3.50 10.60 0.10
N ASN A 43 -2.79 9.74 0.82
CA ASN A 43 -3.39 8.57 1.48
C ASN A 43 -4.41 8.99 2.53
N GLN A 44 -4.12 9.99 3.37
CA GLN A 44 -5.06 10.47 4.37
C GLN A 44 -6.37 10.94 3.72
N ARG A 45 -6.27 11.74 2.65
CA ARG A 45 -7.43 12.23 1.90
C ARG A 45 -8.26 11.07 1.32
N LEU A 46 -7.61 10.10 0.67
CA LEU A 46 -8.28 8.94 0.09
C LEU A 46 -8.96 8.09 1.18
N PHE A 47 -8.24 7.82 2.28
CA PHE A 47 -8.75 6.99 3.38
C PHE A 47 -9.95 7.61 4.07
N ASP A 48 -9.91 8.91 4.35
CA ASP A 48 -11.03 9.63 5.00
C ASP A 48 -12.29 9.59 4.13
N ALA A 49 -12.16 9.82 2.83
CA ALA A 49 -13.26 9.73 1.89
C ALA A 49 -13.84 8.31 1.81
N CYS A 50 -12.98 7.30 1.71
CA CYS A 50 -13.38 5.90 1.62
C CYS A 50 -14.03 5.39 2.92
N ARG A 51 -13.48 5.74 4.09
CA ARG A 51 -14.11 5.42 5.39
C ARG A 51 -15.50 6.02 5.50
N SER A 52 -15.68 7.25 5.05
CA SER A 52 -16.97 7.93 5.05
C SER A 52 -18.01 7.23 4.16
N SER A 53 -17.55 6.51 3.16
CA SER A 53 -18.41 5.76 2.22
C SER A 53 -18.54 4.27 2.59
N GLY A 54 -17.90 3.83 3.69
CA GLY A 54 -17.94 2.45 4.15
C GLY A 54 -17.06 1.50 3.33
N VAL A 55 -16.13 2.01 2.53
CA VAL A 55 -15.09 1.21 1.86
C VAL A 55 -14.04 0.81 2.90
N PRO A 56 -13.81 -0.50 3.15
CA PRO A 56 -12.87 -0.95 4.16
C PRO A 56 -11.42 -0.66 3.76
N ILE A 57 -10.57 -0.45 4.78
CA ILE A 57 -9.14 -0.26 4.63
C ILE A 57 -8.41 -1.43 5.28
N VAL A 58 -7.43 -1.99 4.58
CA VAL A 58 -6.55 -3.05 5.05
C VAL A 58 -5.11 -2.55 5.00
N HIS A 59 -4.51 -2.33 6.15
CA HIS A 59 -3.10 -1.99 6.27
C HIS A 59 -2.23 -3.24 6.23
N LEU A 60 -1.26 -3.26 5.35
CA LEU A 60 -0.23 -4.30 5.27
C LEU A 60 1.04 -3.75 5.91
N VAL A 61 1.48 -4.36 7.00
CA VAL A 61 2.64 -3.90 7.75
C VAL A 61 3.72 -4.97 7.76
N THR A 62 4.89 -4.60 7.24
CA THR A 62 6.07 -5.46 7.34
C THR A 62 6.67 -5.37 8.73
N ARG A 63 6.81 -6.52 9.42
CA ARG A 63 7.45 -6.65 10.73
C ARG A 63 8.35 -7.87 10.77
N TYR A 64 9.59 -7.72 11.24
CA TYR A 64 10.55 -8.81 11.42
C TYR A 64 10.90 -8.94 12.90
N ARG A 65 10.98 -10.18 13.41
CA ARG A 65 11.43 -10.44 14.79
C ARG A 65 12.91 -10.07 14.95
N ASP A 66 13.70 -10.40 13.92
CA ASP A 66 15.14 -10.19 13.90
C ASP A 66 15.64 -10.05 12.46
N SER A 67 16.94 -9.78 12.32
CA SER A 67 17.58 -9.65 11.02
C SER A 67 17.70 -10.97 10.25
N ASP A 68 17.54 -12.11 10.90
CA ASP A 68 17.67 -13.43 10.23
C ASP A 68 16.44 -13.72 9.37
N GLU A 69 15.25 -13.26 9.80
CA GLU A 69 14.06 -13.31 8.95
C GLU A 69 14.23 -12.52 7.64
N ILE A 70 15.05 -11.46 7.66
CA ILE A 70 15.38 -10.66 6.47
C ILE A 70 16.46 -11.38 5.66
N ARG A 71 17.54 -11.87 6.33
CA ARG A 71 18.65 -12.59 5.68
C ARG A 71 18.23 -13.89 5.02
N ALA A 72 17.14 -14.48 5.45
CA ALA A 72 16.56 -15.67 4.81
C ALA A 72 16.29 -15.46 3.32
N ASN A 73 16.10 -14.18 2.88
CA ASN A 73 16.11 -13.86 1.46
C ASN A 73 17.56 -13.61 0.96
N PRO A 74 18.09 -14.47 0.07
CA PRO A 74 19.48 -14.36 -0.41
C PRO A 74 19.78 -13.02 -1.10
N PHE A 75 18.84 -12.49 -1.88
CA PHE A 75 19.03 -11.22 -2.57
C PHE A 75 19.13 -10.05 -1.58
N TRP A 76 18.28 -9.99 -0.55
CA TRP A 76 18.34 -8.94 0.46
C TRP A 76 19.62 -8.99 1.27
N ARG A 77 20.11 -10.19 1.57
CA ARG A 77 21.42 -10.40 2.23
C ARG A 77 22.54 -9.74 1.44
N THR A 78 22.62 -9.98 0.11
CA THR A 78 23.65 -9.34 -0.71
C THR A 78 23.55 -7.82 -0.74
N ARG A 79 22.33 -7.25 -0.62
CA ARG A 79 22.11 -5.80 -0.56
C ARG A 79 22.62 -5.22 0.77
N ALA A 80 22.37 -5.90 1.86
CA ALA A 80 22.83 -5.49 3.19
C ALA A 80 24.36 -5.54 3.34
N GLU A 81 25.00 -6.48 2.69
CA GLU A 81 26.46 -6.66 2.73
C GLU A 81 27.23 -5.67 1.83
N ASN A 82 26.55 -4.98 0.93
CA ASN A 82 27.16 -3.97 0.07
C ASN A 82 26.94 -2.55 0.65
N PRO A 83 28.00 -1.89 1.18
CA PRO A 83 27.89 -0.58 1.81
C PRO A 83 27.46 0.55 0.85
N ASN A 84 27.64 0.35 -0.45
CA ASN A 84 27.26 1.32 -1.48
C ASN A 84 25.84 1.14 -1.99
N ASN A 85 25.12 0.11 -1.52
CA ASN A 85 23.76 -0.14 -1.96
C ASN A 85 22.76 0.79 -1.24
N PRO A 86 21.81 1.42 -1.94
CA PRO A 86 20.74 2.22 -1.31
C PRO A 86 19.96 1.45 -0.24
N ARG A 87 19.83 0.14 -0.39
CA ARG A 87 19.15 -0.77 0.54
C ARG A 87 20.07 -1.42 1.57
N ARG A 88 21.28 -0.91 1.83
CA ARG A 88 22.24 -1.44 2.83
C ARG A 88 21.68 -1.53 4.25
N ASN A 89 20.68 -0.73 4.58
CA ASN A 89 20.03 -0.73 5.89
C ASN A 89 18.87 -1.75 6.01
N VAL A 90 18.64 -2.59 5.01
CA VAL A 90 17.52 -3.54 4.99
C VAL A 90 17.47 -4.43 6.23
N LEU A 91 18.60 -4.84 6.81
CA LEU A 91 18.65 -5.66 8.03
C LEU A 91 18.21 -4.95 9.31
N LYS A 92 18.05 -3.63 9.26
CA LYS A 92 17.56 -2.80 10.37
C LYS A 92 16.11 -2.37 10.14
N HIS A 93 15.56 -2.71 8.96
CA HIS A 93 14.25 -2.22 8.54
C HIS A 93 13.15 -3.01 9.22
N ASN A 94 12.22 -2.30 9.83
CA ASN A 94 10.99 -2.86 10.42
C ASN A 94 11.22 -4.03 11.40
N LEU A 95 12.26 -3.96 12.18
CA LEU A 95 12.41 -4.87 13.32
C LEU A 95 11.34 -4.56 14.36
N MET A 96 10.70 -5.60 14.90
CA MET A 96 9.66 -5.49 15.94
C MET A 96 10.16 -4.65 17.11
N GLU A 97 9.24 -3.97 17.78
CA GLU A 97 9.51 -3.05 18.90
C GLU A 97 10.25 -1.74 18.52
N LEU A 98 10.71 -1.61 17.27
CA LEU A 98 11.26 -0.34 16.81
C LEU A 98 10.15 0.56 16.23
N PRO A 99 10.29 1.90 16.38
CA PRO A 99 9.25 2.84 15.95
C PRO A 99 8.96 2.81 14.44
N GLY A 100 9.89 2.28 13.62
CA GLY A 100 9.70 2.11 12.19
C GLY A 100 8.55 1.18 11.80
N CYS A 101 8.16 0.24 12.67
CA CYS A 101 7.08 -0.71 12.41
C CYS A 101 5.66 -0.15 12.59
N THR A 102 5.52 1.06 13.13
CA THR A 102 4.19 1.66 13.35
C THR A 102 3.70 2.38 12.10
N ILE A 103 2.40 2.31 11.85
CA ILE A 103 1.75 3.07 10.76
C ILE A 103 1.96 4.56 11.01
N MET A 104 2.05 5.35 9.94
CA MET A 104 2.17 6.80 10.04
C MET A 104 0.97 7.39 10.82
N PRO A 105 1.22 8.29 11.79
CA PRO A 105 0.15 8.94 12.54
C PRO A 105 -0.86 9.60 11.60
N GLY A 106 -2.14 9.39 11.87
CA GLY A 106 -3.26 9.92 11.09
C GLY A 106 -3.73 9.01 9.94
N LEU A 107 -2.99 7.96 9.59
CA LEU A 107 -3.43 7.03 8.55
C LEU A 107 -4.24 5.84 9.10
N GLU A 108 -4.09 5.49 10.36
CA GLU A 108 -4.77 4.37 11.01
C GLU A 108 -6.05 4.84 11.72
N ASP A 109 -7.11 4.03 11.66
CA ASP A 109 -8.35 4.18 12.41
C ASP A 109 -8.73 2.84 13.04
N ALA A 110 -9.42 2.85 14.17
CA ALA A 110 -9.82 1.63 14.88
C ALA A 110 -10.76 0.70 14.09
N ARG A 111 -11.35 1.19 13.00
CA ARG A 111 -12.22 0.42 12.09
C ARG A 111 -11.44 -0.33 11.02
N ASP A 112 -10.16 0.01 10.82
CA ASP A 112 -9.34 -0.56 9.77
C ASP A 112 -8.86 -1.97 10.13
N PHE A 113 -8.66 -2.80 9.13
CA PHE A 113 -7.98 -4.08 9.30
C PHE A 113 -6.46 -3.89 9.25
N VAL A 114 -5.74 -4.61 10.11
CA VAL A 114 -4.27 -4.61 10.10
C VAL A 114 -3.76 -6.02 9.89
N VAL A 115 -3.01 -6.24 8.82
CA VAL A 115 -2.30 -7.48 8.52
C VAL A 115 -0.80 -7.21 8.73
N ASP A 116 -0.28 -7.58 9.88
CA ASP A 116 1.08 -7.27 10.35
C ASP A 116 2.07 -8.45 10.23
N THR A 117 1.68 -9.49 9.52
CA THR A 117 2.48 -10.68 9.31
C THR A 117 3.29 -10.68 8.01
N LYS A 118 3.25 -9.58 7.27
CA LYS A 118 3.96 -9.43 6.00
C LYS A 118 5.49 -9.53 6.19
N LYS A 119 6.14 -10.38 5.38
CA LYS A 119 7.59 -10.63 5.42
C LYS A 119 8.25 -10.47 4.05
N ARG A 120 7.48 -10.33 2.98
CA ARG A 120 7.97 -10.28 1.59
C ARG A 120 7.26 -9.16 0.83
N TYR A 121 7.72 -8.85 -0.38
CA TYR A 121 7.16 -7.77 -1.19
C TYR A 121 5.70 -8.03 -1.52
N ASP A 122 5.36 -9.22 -2.00
CA ASP A 122 3.97 -9.59 -2.22
C ASP A 122 3.25 -9.78 -0.89
N CYS A 123 2.17 -9.01 -0.71
CA CYS A 123 1.38 -8.97 0.50
C CYS A 123 0.53 -10.22 0.75
N PHE A 124 0.34 -11.07 -0.26
CA PHE A 124 -0.37 -12.35 -0.11
C PHE A 124 0.54 -13.46 0.43
N VAL A 125 1.86 -13.33 0.29
CA VAL A 125 2.79 -14.39 0.68
C VAL A 125 2.90 -14.52 2.19
N GLY A 126 2.34 -15.62 2.72
CA GLY A 126 2.41 -15.98 4.14
C GLY A 126 1.62 -15.07 5.06
N THR A 127 0.59 -14.38 4.54
CA THR A 127 -0.29 -13.48 5.31
C THR A 127 -1.75 -13.93 5.28
N GLY A 128 -2.57 -13.33 6.13
CA GLY A 128 -4.03 -13.51 6.11
C GLY A 128 -4.77 -12.62 5.10
N LEU A 129 -4.09 -11.89 4.20
CA LEU A 129 -4.73 -10.91 3.33
C LEU A 129 -5.84 -11.52 2.47
N ASP A 130 -5.56 -12.61 1.76
CA ASP A 130 -6.57 -13.25 0.88
C ASP A 130 -7.80 -13.73 1.66
N PHE A 131 -7.59 -14.24 2.88
CA PHE A 131 -8.67 -14.64 3.77
C PHE A 131 -9.55 -13.43 4.15
N VAL A 132 -8.95 -12.32 4.56
CA VAL A 132 -9.68 -11.08 4.91
C VAL A 132 -10.51 -10.61 3.72
N LEU A 133 -9.89 -10.49 2.54
CA LEU A 133 -10.56 -10.01 1.34
C LEU A 133 -11.76 -10.89 0.93
N ARG A 134 -11.58 -12.20 0.90
CA ARG A 134 -12.65 -13.13 0.52
C ARG A 134 -13.77 -13.19 1.55
N THR A 135 -13.45 -13.11 2.84
CA THR A 135 -14.45 -13.07 3.91
C THR A 135 -15.40 -11.88 3.77
N HIS A 136 -14.90 -10.76 3.28
CA HIS A 136 -15.67 -9.55 3.05
C HIS A 136 -16.20 -9.41 1.62
N GLY A 137 -16.07 -10.44 0.78
CA GLY A 137 -16.56 -10.44 -0.60
C GLY A 137 -15.88 -9.43 -1.50
N ILE A 138 -14.67 -8.99 -1.16
CA ILE A 138 -13.92 -8.00 -1.93
C ILE A 138 -13.46 -8.60 -3.27
N ASN A 139 -13.69 -7.86 -4.35
CA ASN A 139 -13.29 -8.21 -5.70
C ASN A 139 -12.43 -7.12 -6.38
N THR A 140 -12.31 -5.95 -5.77
CA THR A 140 -11.59 -4.80 -6.31
C THR A 140 -10.65 -4.23 -5.26
N LEU A 141 -9.37 -4.05 -5.61
CA LEU A 141 -8.34 -3.54 -4.72
C LEU A 141 -7.86 -2.17 -5.17
N ILE A 142 -8.00 -1.17 -4.31
CA ILE A 142 -7.40 0.15 -4.49
C ILE A 142 -6.07 0.13 -3.74
N VAL A 143 -4.98 -0.01 -4.47
CA VAL A 143 -3.64 -0.22 -3.90
C VAL A 143 -2.92 1.10 -3.73
N THR A 144 -2.38 1.31 -2.52
CA THR A 144 -1.60 2.49 -2.13
C THR A 144 -0.34 2.06 -1.38
N GLY A 145 0.57 3.00 -1.11
CA GLY A 145 1.72 2.79 -0.25
C GLY A 145 3.06 2.69 -0.97
N VAL A 146 4.00 2.00 -0.37
CA VAL A 146 5.42 2.02 -0.78
C VAL A 146 6.07 0.63 -0.72
N ASN A 147 7.08 0.36 -1.53
CA ASN A 147 7.61 1.13 -2.66
C ASN A 147 6.93 0.68 -3.95
N THR A 148 6.67 1.61 -4.88
CA THR A 148 5.94 1.35 -6.13
C THR A 148 6.52 0.19 -6.92
N ASN A 149 7.85 0.15 -7.08
CA ASN A 149 8.59 -0.84 -7.88
C ASN A 149 8.89 -2.16 -7.15
N SER A 150 8.41 -2.34 -5.93
CA SER A 150 8.65 -3.56 -5.16
C SER A 150 7.37 -4.08 -4.48
N CYS A 151 7.02 -3.64 -3.27
CA CYS A 151 5.85 -4.17 -2.56
C CYS A 151 4.54 -3.91 -3.32
N VAL A 152 4.37 -2.71 -3.89
CA VAL A 152 3.17 -2.36 -4.66
C VAL A 152 3.11 -3.21 -5.93
N LEU A 153 4.13 -3.17 -6.79
CA LEU A 153 4.14 -3.92 -8.05
C LEU A 153 3.96 -5.44 -7.84
N SER A 154 4.67 -6.01 -6.86
CA SER A 154 4.56 -7.45 -6.55
C SER A 154 3.16 -7.84 -6.11
N THR A 155 2.54 -7.03 -5.23
CA THR A 155 1.18 -7.27 -4.74
C THR A 155 0.14 -7.10 -5.85
N VAL A 156 0.31 -6.08 -6.70
CA VAL A 156 -0.57 -5.83 -7.85
C VAL A 156 -0.55 -7.00 -8.83
N ALA A 157 0.63 -7.51 -9.19
CA ALA A 157 0.77 -8.67 -10.06
C ALA A 157 0.15 -9.94 -9.46
N ALA A 158 0.34 -10.16 -8.16
CA ALA A 158 -0.27 -11.28 -7.44
C ALA A 158 -1.80 -11.14 -7.35
N ALA A 159 -2.31 -9.94 -7.07
CA ALA A 159 -3.75 -9.66 -7.03
C ALA A 159 -4.42 -9.89 -8.39
N CYS A 160 -3.83 -9.39 -9.47
CA CYS A 160 -4.30 -9.63 -10.83
C CYS A 160 -4.35 -11.14 -11.13
N SER A 161 -3.31 -11.89 -10.74
CA SER A 161 -3.25 -13.35 -10.93
C SER A 161 -4.24 -14.13 -10.06
N LYS A 162 -4.89 -13.46 -9.10
CA LYS A 162 -5.95 -13.99 -8.24
C LYS A 162 -7.35 -13.52 -8.63
N ASP A 163 -7.47 -12.92 -9.83
CA ASP A 163 -8.72 -12.39 -10.39
C ASP A 163 -9.33 -11.21 -9.64
N TYR A 164 -8.51 -10.43 -8.88
CA TYR A 164 -8.95 -9.14 -8.38
C TYR A 164 -8.82 -8.07 -9.48
N VAL A 165 -9.80 -7.18 -9.56
CA VAL A 165 -9.59 -5.90 -10.25
C VAL A 165 -8.65 -5.05 -9.40
N VAL A 166 -7.62 -4.48 -10.02
CA VAL A 166 -6.62 -3.68 -9.32
C VAL A 166 -6.59 -2.26 -9.86
N ILE A 167 -6.68 -1.30 -8.96
CA ILE A 167 -6.52 0.13 -9.22
C ILE A 167 -5.39 0.63 -8.33
N VAL A 168 -4.34 1.19 -8.91
CA VAL A 168 -3.27 1.85 -8.13
C VAL A 168 -3.54 3.35 -8.09
N ALA A 169 -3.61 3.90 -6.87
CA ALA A 169 -3.73 5.33 -6.65
C ALA A 169 -2.36 6.00 -6.85
N SER A 170 -2.14 6.59 -8.02
CA SER A 170 -0.81 7.05 -8.48
C SER A 170 -0.20 8.15 -7.60
N ASP A 171 -1.01 9.00 -7.01
CA ASP A 171 -0.58 10.04 -6.08
C ASP A 171 -0.39 9.54 -4.64
N CYS A 172 -0.90 8.33 -4.33
CA CYS A 172 -0.78 7.65 -3.04
C CYS A 172 0.37 6.64 -2.96
N VAL A 173 1.16 6.51 -4.01
CA VAL A 173 2.33 5.61 -4.07
C VAL A 173 3.60 6.38 -4.41
N ASP A 174 4.76 5.86 -3.99
CA ASP A 174 6.08 6.32 -4.41
C ASP A 174 7.16 5.28 -4.07
N THR A 175 8.41 5.55 -4.43
CA THR A 175 9.55 4.68 -4.14
C THR A 175 10.82 5.43 -3.72
N MET A 176 11.61 4.81 -2.87
CA MET A 176 12.95 5.29 -2.51
C MET A 176 13.99 5.12 -3.63
N ASP A 177 13.66 4.38 -4.68
CA ASP A 177 14.59 4.05 -5.78
C ASP A 177 14.57 5.10 -6.91
N GLY A 178 13.86 6.21 -6.72
CA GLY A 178 13.83 7.36 -7.62
C GLY A 178 12.69 7.36 -8.65
N PRO A 179 12.48 8.52 -9.31
CA PRO A 179 11.32 8.73 -10.17
C PRO A 179 11.27 7.79 -11.38
N ASP A 180 12.42 7.45 -11.97
CA ASP A 180 12.45 6.55 -13.13
C ASP A 180 11.91 5.14 -12.79
N MET A 181 12.23 4.65 -11.60
CA MET A 181 11.74 3.35 -11.12
C MET A 181 10.25 3.42 -10.74
N HIS A 182 9.79 4.56 -10.22
CA HIS A 182 8.39 4.82 -9.97
C HIS A 182 7.58 4.76 -11.28
N GLU A 183 7.96 5.54 -12.27
CA GLU A 183 7.27 5.59 -13.57
C GLU A 183 7.32 4.26 -14.32
N ALA A 184 8.46 3.56 -14.30
CA ALA A 184 8.58 2.24 -14.91
C ALA A 184 7.61 1.23 -14.26
N ALA A 185 7.48 1.24 -12.95
CA ALA A 185 6.54 0.38 -12.24
C ALA A 185 5.08 0.72 -12.59
N LEU A 186 4.71 2.00 -12.61
CA LEU A 186 3.37 2.43 -13.02
C LEU A 186 3.07 2.06 -14.47
N ALA A 187 4.06 2.15 -15.37
CA ALA A 187 3.92 1.72 -16.76
C ALA A 187 3.67 0.21 -16.86
N CYS A 188 4.41 -0.62 -16.13
CA CYS A 188 4.18 -2.06 -16.06
C CYS A 188 2.76 -2.38 -15.56
N ILE A 189 2.33 -1.71 -14.48
CA ILE A 189 1.00 -1.91 -13.91
C ILE A 189 -0.08 -1.57 -14.93
N ARG A 190 0.00 -0.39 -15.55
CA ARG A 190 -0.98 0.09 -16.53
C ARG A 190 -1.08 -0.80 -17.76
N THR A 191 0.03 -1.43 -18.13
CA THR A 191 0.10 -2.24 -19.33
C THR A 191 -0.41 -3.66 -19.12
N ALA A 192 -0.19 -4.25 -17.93
CA ALA A 192 -0.35 -5.69 -17.76
C ALA A 192 -1.21 -6.13 -16.56
N PHE A 193 -1.40 -5.31 -15.53
CA PHE A 193 -1.93 -5.81 -14.26
C PHE A 193 -3.16 -5.09 -13.72
N GLY A 194 -3.39 -3.81 -14.11
CA GLY A 194 -4.50 -3.06 -13.56
C GLY A 194 -4.55 -1.61 -14.02
N PHE A 195 -5.41 -0.85 -13.39
CA PHE A 195 -5.61 0.56 -13.68
C PHE A 195 -4.67 1.42 -12.82
N VAL A 196 -4.24 2.56 -13.35
CA VAL A 196 -3.47 3.58 -12.62
C VAL A 196 -4.29 4.87 -12.69
N MET A 197 -4.74 5.35 -11.54
CA MET A 197 -5.65 6.49 -11.41
C MET A 197 -5.17 7.39 -10.28
N THR A 198 -5.49 8.67 -10.36
CA THR A 198 -5.32 9.61 -9.24
C THR A 198 -6.41 9.42 -8.18
N THR A 199 -6.18 9.93 -6.98
CA THR A 199 -7.21 9.97 -5.93
C THR A 199 -8.51 10.62 -6.43
N ASP A 200 -8.43 11.72 -7.18
CA ASP A 200 -9.61 12.40 -7.72
C ASP A 200 -10.41 11.54 -8.69
N GLU A 201 -9.73 10.81 -9.57
CA GLU A 201 -10.35 9.88 -10.50
C GLU A 201 -11.02 8.70 -9.77
N ILE A 202 -10.34 8.15 -8.75
CA ILE A 202 -10.88 7.07 -7.90
C ILE A 202 -12.14 7.53 -7.17
N LEU A 203 -12.10 8.68 -6.51
CA LEU A 203 -13.23 9.22 -5.78
C LEU A 203 -14.38 9.66 -6.70
N ALA A 204 -14.14 9.77 -8.00
CA ALA A 204 -15.15 10.05 -9.02
C ALA A 204 -15.85 8.79 -9.54
N LEU A 205 -15.37 7.58 -9.20
CA LEU A 205 -15.98 6.33 -9.64
C LEU A 205 -17.38 6.16 -8.99
N PRO A 206 -18.45 6.02 -9.78
CA PRO A 206 -19.80 5.82 -9.24
C PRO A 206 -19.90 4.55 -8.39
N GLU A 207 -19.15 3.53 -8.78
CA GLU A 207 -19.13 2.22 -8.14
C GLU A 207 -18.68 2.25 -6.68
N LEU A 208 -17.91 3.28 -6.28
CA LEU A 208 -17.48 3.43 -4.88
C LEU A 208 -18.51 4.13 -3.99
N GLY A 209 -19.53 4.74 -4.58
CA GLY A 209 -20.60 5.45 -3.84
C GLY A 209 -20.13 6.64 -2.99
N VAL A 210 -18.91 7.13 -3.22
CA VAL A 210 -18.29 8.19 -2.40
C VAL A 210 -19.03 9.52 -2.58
N ARG A 211 -19.50 9.82 -3.79
CA ARG A 211 -20.19 11.09 -4.08
C ARG A 211 -21.60 11.16 -3.50
N ASP A 212 -22.31 10.04 -3.45
CA ASP A 212 -23.74 10.04 -3.07
C ASP A 212 -23.94 10.19 -1.55
N ARG A 213 -22.93 9.89 -0.73
CA ARG A 213 -22.99 9.97 0.74
C ARG A 213 -22.54 11.30 1.32
N VAL A 214 -21.74 12.08 0.59
CA VAL A 214 -21.26 13.40 1.04
C VAL A 214 -22.36 14.48 0.97
N VAL A 215 -23.46 14.20 0.28
CA VAL A 215 -24.56 15.18 0.03
C VAL A 215 -25.78 14.97 0.92
N ALA A 216 -25.84 13.94 1.75
CA ALA A 216 -26.98 13.74 2.65
C ALA A 216 -26.86 14.70 3.87
N PRO A 217 -27.74 15.71 4.01
CA PRO A 217 -27.74 16.55 5.20
C PRO A 217 -28.16 15.70 6.41
N ILE A 218 -27.44 15.87 7.49
CA ILE A 218 -27.82 15.34 8.81
C ILE A 218 -29.24 15.83 9.08
N ARG A 219 -30.21 14.94 9.04
CA ARG A 219 -31.56 15.25 9.50
C ARG A 219 -31.51 15.41 11.02
N SER A 220 -31.73 16.66 11.46
CA SER A 220 -31.97 17.05 12.84
C SER A 220 -33.14 16.31 13.46
#